data_f3941ee86cf9f0df9e96839860dd45fa
#
_entry.id   f3941ee86cf9f0df9e96839860dd45fa
#
_cell.length_a   1.000
_cell.length_b   1.000
_cell.length_c   1.000
_cell.angle_alpha   90.00
_cell.angle_beta   90.00
_cell.angle_gamma   90.00
#
_symmetry.space_group_name_H-M   'P 1'
#
loop_
_entity.id
_entity.type
_entity.pdbx_description
1 polymer ?
#
loop_
_entity_poly.entity_id
_entity_poly.type
_entity_poly.pdbx_seq_one_letter_code
_entity_poly.pdbx_strand_id
1 'polypeptide(L)'
;MILKKVFLLVVFISILITSYAQTKKDVVPLTQIAYKTTETIIIDGKADETSWEKASWSNDFIDIEGFKTPNHQTNVKMLWDENYYYILATIEEPHVWGDIKERDAVIFYNNDFEVFIDPDGDTHNYYELEINALNTIWDLFITKPYRELNNPILNDWNYTGLKSAVTVNGTLNNPNDIDKGWTLEIAIPFKDLRTAYEQDNIPRDTFWRVNFSRVNWQYQITDGKYERKKDAEGQFLEEYNWVWSTQGVINMHEPEKWGYVYFSSKNVGEKDNFSIPKDEKIKWKLYELYRAQKTYFEKYNTYATTLDSLTGSSIIIENKKLNPILESHKTGYNLSVLSPFSNKILILKEDGKFISK
;
A
#
# COMPACT_ATOMS: atom_id res chain seq x y z
N MET A 1 -19.62 18.27 76.36
CA MET A 1 -18.52 18.33 75.37
C MET A 1 -18.81 17.27 74.30
N ILE A 2 -19.46 17.67 73.25
CA ILE A 2 -20.03 16.78 72.22
C ILE A 2 -19.09 16.80 71.02
N LEU A 3 -18.45 15.65 70.74
CA LEU A 3 -17.62 15.46 69.55
C LEU A 3 -18.52 15.20 68.36
N LYS A 4 -18.59 16.13 67.39
CA LYS A 4 -19.22 15.92 66.11
C LYS A 4 -18.29 15.11 65.22
N LYS A 5 -18.68 13.89 64.86
CA LYS A 5 -18.06 13.11 63.79
C LYS A 5 -18.55 13.65 62.44
N VAL A 6 -17.62 14.19 61.67
CA VAL A 6 -17.86 14.56 60.26
C VAL A 6 -17.62 13.30 59.42
N PHE A 7 -18.65 12.81 58.75
CA PHE A 7 -18.60 11.73 57.80
C PHE A 7 -18.24 12.32 56.45
N LEU A 8 -17.02 12.08 55.93
CA LEU A 8 -16.62 12.50 54.59
C LEU A 8 -17.10 11.43 53.60
N LEU A 9 -18.13 11.78 52.83
CA LEU A 9 -18.62 10.94 51.75
C LEU A 9 -17.74 11.17 50.53
N VAL A 10 -16.82 10.26 50.23
CA VAL A 10 -16.03 10.26 49.01
C VAL A 10 -16.88 9.63 47.91
N VAL A 11 -17.44 10.46 47.05
CA VAL A 11 -18.12 10.01 45.83
C VAL A 11 -17.03 9.65 44.82
N PHE A 12 -16.81 8.37 44.60
CA PHE A 12 -16.04 7.86 43.46
C PHE A 12 -16.86 8.05 42.20
N ILE A 13 -16.58 9.10 41.42
CA ILE A 13 -17.07 9.22 40.03
C ILE A 13 -16.16 8.31 39.21
N SER A 14 -16.61 7.09 38.97
CA SER A 14 -16.06 6.23 37.94
C SER A 14 -16.39 6.84 36.57
N ILE A 15 -15.45 7.55 35.99
CA ILE A 15 -15.48 7.95 34.59
C ILE A 15 -15.35 6.63 33.79
N LEU A 16 -16.47 6.11 33.34
CA LEU A 16 -16.51 5.10 32.30
C LEU A 16 -15.98 5.77 31.02
N ILE A 17 -14.68 5.63 30.80
CA ILE A 17 -14.10 5.84 29.48
C ILE A 17 -14.66 4.70 28.63
N THR A 18 -15.79 4.94 27.99
CA THR A 18 -16.22 4.13 26.87
C THR A 18 -15.22 4.36 25.75
N SER A 19 -14.18 3.52 25.71
CA SER A 19 -13.43 3.33 24.48
C SER A 19 -14.44 2.94 23.42
N TYR A 20 -14.83 3.88 22.57
CA TYR A 20 -15.44 3.56 21.30
C TYR A 20 -14.38 2.76 20.55
N ALA A 21 -14.40 1.44 20.69
CA ALA A 21 -13.79 0.57 19.72
C ALA A 21 -14.53 0.86 18.41
N GLN A 22 -13.95 1.74 17.61
CA GLN A 22 -14.43 2.00 16.26
C GLN A 22 -14.38 0.64 15.57
N THR A 23 -15.54 0.07 15.29
CA THR A 23 -15.62 -1.22 14.59
C THR A 23 -14.86 -1.02 13.28
N LYS A 24 -13.73 -1.68 13.18
CA LYS A 24 -12.86 -1.65 12.00
C LYS A 24 -13.71 -2.15 10.84
N LYS A 25 -14.20 -1.22 10.02
CA LYS A 25 -14.99 -1.56 8.83
C LYS A 25 -14.03 -2.32 7.90
N ASP A 26 -14.43 -3.50 7.45
CA ASP A 26 -13.65 -4.24 6.45
C ASP A 26 -13.37 -3.31 5.26
N VAL A 27 -12.12 -2.94 5.09
CA VAL A 27 -11.71 -2.09 3.96
C VAL A 27 -11.67 -2.95 2.72
N VAL A 28 -12.50 -2.62 1.74
CA VAL A 28 -12.45 -3.27 0.42
C VAL A 28 -11.42 -2.51 -0.42
N PRO A 29 -10.34 -3.17 -0.88
CA PRO A 29 -9.34 -2.53 -1.71
C PRO A 29 -9.94 -1.98 -3.01
N LEU A 30 -9.41 -0.84 -3.48
CA LEU A 30 -9.84 -0.23 -4.73
C LEU A 30 -9.43 -1.06 -5.95
N THR A 31 -10.09 -0.81 -7.06
CA THR A 31 -9.77 -1.41 -8.36
C THR A 31 -9.58 -0.32 -9.40
N GLN A 32 -8.62 -0.48 -10.28
CA GLN A 32 -8.38 0.39 -11.42
C GLN A 32 -8.03 -0.44 -12.65
N ILE A 33 -8.41 0.03 -13.84
CA ILE A 33 -8.04 -0.62 -15.11
C ILE A 33 -6.88 0.17 -15.72
N ALA A 34 -5.76 -0.51 -15.94
CA ALA A 34 -4.71 -0.05 -16.82
C ALA A 34 -5.01 -0.54 -18.24
N TYR A 35 -5.29 0.37 -19.14
CA TYR A 35 -5.59 0.06 -20.54
C TYR A 35 -4.31 -0.04 -21.36
N LYS A 36 -4.37 -0.84 -22.42
CA LYS A 36 -3.26 -0.93 -23.38
C LYS A 36 -3.16 0.35 -24.21
N THR A 37 -1.93 0.83 -24.41
CA THR A 37 -1.63 1.88 -25.40
C THR A 37 -0.86 1.31 -26.59
N THR A 38 -1.11 1.85 -27.77
CA THR A 38 -0.32 1.62 -28.99
C THR A 38 0.49 2.86 -29.36
N GLU A 39 0.29 3.95 -28.66
CA GLU A 39 1.05 5.18 -28.79
C GLU A 39 2.36 5.05 -28.02
N THR A 40 3.42 5.63 -28.55
CA THR A 40 4.69 5.73 -27.83
C THR A 40 4.56 6.79 -26.73
N ILE A 41 4.71 6.40 -25.49
CA ILE A 41 4.73 7.32 -24.35
C ILE A 41 6.15 7.85 -24.16
N ILE A 42 6.30 9.16 -24.14
CA ILE A 42 7.56 9.86 -23.93
C ILE A 42 7.63 10.26 -22.46
N ILE A 43 8.56 9.72 -21.74
CA ILE A 43 8.72 10.01 -20.31
C ILE A 43 9.49 11.31 -20.15
N ASP A 44 8.77 12.44 -20.09
CA ASP A 44 9.35 13.79 -19.95
C ASP A 44 8.70 14.61 -18.81
N GLY A 45 7.79 14.02 -18.05
CA GLY A 45 7.07 14.64 -16.94
C GLY A 45 5.85 15.45 -17.39
N LYS A 46 5.42 15.33 -18.65
CA LYS A 46 4.24 15.98 -19.20
C LYS A 46 3.27 14.93 -19.71
N ALA A 47 2.01 15.14 -19.48
CA ALA A 47 0.94 14.21 -19.89
C ALA A 47 0.27 14.73 -21.16
N ASP A 48 1.01 14.89 -22.24
CA ASP A 48 0.52 15.48 -23.47
C ASP A 48 0.20 14.46 -24.60
N GLU A 49 0.45 13.16 -24.36
CA GLU A 49 0.03 12.12 -25.27
C GLU A 49 -1.50 11.89 -25.23
N THR A 50 -2.08 11.60 -26.39
CA THR A 50 -3.51 11.31 -26.54
C THR A 50 -3.97 10.12 -25.67
N SER A 51 -3.07 9.17 -25.41
CA SER A 51 -3.36 8.05 -24.53
C SER A 51 -3.58 8.48 -23.08
N TRP A 52 -2.80 9.45 -22.57
CA TRP A 52 -3.03 10.02 -21.25
C TRP A 52 -4.34 10.81 -21.16
N GLU A 53 -4.73 11.52 -22.24
CA GLU A 53 -6.03 12.21 -22.26
C GLU A 53 -7.20 11.24 -22.09
N LYS A 54 -7.12 10.05 -22.72
CA LYS A 54 -8.17 9.02 -22.69
C LYS A 54 -8.17 8.18 -21.43
N ALA A 55 -7.02 8.06 -20.76
CA ALA A 55 -6.90 7.29 -19.51
C ALA A 55 -7.65 7.98 -18.37
N SER A 56 -8.38 7.19 -17.59
CA SER A 56 -9.12 7.71 -16.44
C SER A 56 -8.20 7.96 -15.25
N TRP A 57 -8.42 9.06 -14.54
CA TRP A 57 -7.81 9.29 -13.24
C TRP A 57 -8.31 8.27 -12.21
N SER A 58 -7.46 7.94 -11.26
CA SER A 58 -7.87 7.25 -10.04
C SER A 58 -8.76 8.15 -9.17
N ASN A 59 -9.34 7.58 -8.12
CA ASN A 59 -9.84 8.38 -7.02
C ASN A 59 -8.69 9.16 -6.38
N ASP A 60 -9.01 10.28 -5.72
CA ASP A 60 -8.06 11.01 -4.89
C ASP A 60 -7.48 10.10 -3.82
N PHE A 61 -6.21 10.30 -3.50
CA PHE A 61 -5.58 9.57 -2.40
C PHE A 61 -6.23 9.97 -1.08
N ILE A 62 -6.26 9.03 -0.16
CA ILE A 62 -6.78 9.20 1.20
C ILE A 62 -5.76 8.71 2.22
N ASP A 63 -6.04 8.92 3.51
CA ASP A 63 -5.23 8.38 4.59
C ASP A 63 -5.09 6.85 4.53
N ILE A 64 -3.91 6.35 4.76
CA ILE A 64 -3.63 4.91 4.76
C ILE A 64 -4.50 4.14 5.76
N GLU A 65 -4.83 4.74 6.89
CA GLU A 65 -5.74 4.16 7.88
C GLU A 65 -7.21 4.49 7.61
N GLY A 66 -7.49 5.50 6.77
CA GLY A 66 -8.84 5.92 6.39
C GLY A 66 -9.50 6.93 7.34
N PHE A 67 -8.75 7.58 8.23
CA PHE A 67 -9.29 8.51 9.22
C PHE A 67 -9.07 9.99 8.88
N LYS A 68 -7.98 10.31 8.20
CA LYS A 68 -7.61 11.69 7.86
C LYS A 68 -7.97 11.99 6.41
N THR A 69 -8.24 13.23 6.11
CA THR A 69 -8.43 13.72 4.74
C THR A 69 -7.20 14.52 4.32
N PRO A 70 -6.55 14.20 3.19
CA PRO A 70 -5.45 15.00 2.66
C PRO A 70 -5.88 16.45 2.39
N ASN A 71 -4.99 17.40 2.68
CA ASN A 71 -5.21 18.82 2.35
C ASN A 71 -4.96 19.12 0.87
N HIS A 72 -4.20 18.25 0.19
CA HIS A 72 -3.77 18.39 -1.19
C HIS A 72 -4.02 17.09 -1.94
N GLN A 73 -4.52 17.21 -3.16
CA GLN A 73 -4.90 16.06 -3.97
C GLN A 73 -3.68 15.36 -4.57
N THR A 74 -3.81 14.07 -4.71
CA THR A 74 -2.89 13.22 -5.48
C THR A 74 -3.73 12.21 -6.24
N ASN A 75 -3.45 12.05 -7.53
CA ASN A 75 -4.17 11.12 -8.40
C ASN A 75 -3.17 10.45 -9.35
N VAL A 76 -3.56 9.30 -9.87
CA VAL A 76 -2.76 8.58 -10.85
C VAL A 76 -3.60 8.16 -12.06
N LYS A 77 -2.94 8.08 -13.21
CA LYS A 77 -3.39 7.34 -14.40
C LYS A 77 -2.45 6.20 -14.67
N MET A 78 -2.95 5.17 -15.34
CA MET A 78 -2.17 3.98 -15.66
C MET A 78 -2.44 3.54 -17.08
N LEU A 79 -1.37 3.17 -17.77
CA LEU A 79 -1.38 2.57 -19.11
C LEU A 79 -0.36 1.43 -19.14
N TRP A 80 -0.41 0.62 -20.19
CA TRP A 80 0.62 -0.38 -20.44
C TRP A 80 0.77 -0.67 -21.93
N ASP A 81 1.95 -1.18 -22.30
CA ASP A 81 2.22 -1.75 -23.62
C ASP A 81 2.93 -3.11 -23.48
N GLU A 82 3.51 -3.64 -24.55
CA GLU A 82 4.22 -4.92 -24.49
C GLU A 82 5.56 -4.87 -23.73
N ASN A 83 6.01 -3.69 -23.28
CA ASN A 83 7.30 -3.51 -22.65
C ASN A 83 7.20 -2.90 -21.23
N TYR A 84 6.26 -1.98 -21.04
CA TYR A 84 6.22 -1.13 -19.86
C TYR A 84 4.83 -1.03 -19.23
N TYR A 85 4.83 -0.95 -17.93
CA TYR A 85 3.73 -0.41 -17.14
C TYR A 85 4.01 1.08 -16.95
N TYR A 86 3.09 1.94 -17.40
CA TYR A 86 3.19 3.39 -17.32
C TYR A 86 2.32 3.94 -16.21
N ILE A 87 2.87 4.86 -15.44
CA ILE A 87 2.18 5.55 -14.35
C ILE A 87 2.41 7.04 -14.53
N LEU A 88 1.32 7.80 -14.49
CA LEU A 88 1.32 9.26 -14.44
C LEU A 88 0.71 9.67 -13.10
N ALA A 89 1.45 10.41 -12.28
CA ALA A 89 0.95 10.97 -11.04
C ALA A 89 0.90 12.49 -11.10
N THR A 90 -0.16 13.09 -10.55
CA THR A 90 -0.25 14.53 -10.26
C THR A 90 -0.33 14.72 -8.78
N ILE A 91 0.54 15.55 -8.23
CA ILE A 91 0.72 15.79 -6.83
C ILE A 91 0.55 17.29 -6.57
N GLU A 92 -0.57 17.69 -5.98
CA GLU A 92 -0.79 19.06 -5.52
C GLU A 92 0.10 19.34 -4.31
N GLU A 93 0.96 20.35 -4.42
CA GLU A 93 1.91 20.70 -3.36
C GLU A 93 2.27 22.18 -3.43
N PRO A 94 1.77 23.01 -2.49
CA PRO A 94 2.02 24.45 -2.49
C PRO A 94 3.47 24.85 -2.24
N HIS A 95 4.28 23.92 -1.73
CA HIS A 95 5.70 24.15 -1.46
C HIS A 95 6.48 22.90 -1.87
N VAL A 96 6.92 22.88 -3.12
CA VAL A 96 7.68 21.75 -3.67
C VAL A 96 9.13 21.86 -3.22
N TRP A 97 9.57 20.88 -2.46
CA TRP A 97 10.93 20.85 -1.94
C TRP A 97 11.50 19.44 -1.89
N GLY A 98 12.82 19.35 -1.86
CA GLY A 98 13.57 18.15 -1.69
C GLY A 98 15.07 18.46 -1.65
N ASP A 99 15.84 17.69 -0.91
CA ASP A 99 17.29 17.85 -0.75
C ASP A 99 18.06 16.56 -0.98
N ILE A 100 17.40 15.40 -1.01
CA ILE A 100 18.03 14.10 -1.25
C ILE A 100 18.26 13.91 -2.74
N LYS A 101 19.55 13.80 -3.13
CA LYS A 101 20.01 13.70 -4.52
C LYS A 101 20.72 12.39 -4.82
N GLU A 102 21.04 11.63 -3.81
CA GLU A 102 21.75 10.36 -3.94
C GLU A 102 20.75 9.24 -4.22
N ARG A 103 20.98 8.48 -5.29
CA ARG A 103 20.23 7.27 -5.58
C ARG A 103 20.36 6.28 -4.42
N ASP A 104 19.32 5.53 -4.14
CA ASP A 104 19.23 4.52 -3.08
C ASP A 104 19.44 5.08 -1.66
N ALA A 105 19.36 6.40 -1.50
CA ALA A 105 19.16 7.01 -0.20
C ALA A 105 17.71 6.83 0.23
N VAL A 106 17.44 6.97 1.52
CA VAL A 106 16.09 6.88 2.10
C VAL A 106 15.26 8.08 1.64
N ILE A 107 14.54 7.93 0.53
CA ILE A 107 13.86 9.02 -0.18
C ILE A 107 12.66 9.53 0.60
N PHE A 108 11.93 8.68 1.33
CA PHE A 108 10.76 9.10 2.10
C PHE A 108 11.09 10.13 3.22
N TYR A 109 12.34 10.48 3.46
CA TYR A 109 12.69 11.64 4.28
C TYR A 109 12.45 12.99 3.59
N ASN A 110 12.19 13.00 2.28
CA ASN A 110 11.55 14.10 1.56
C ASN A 110 10.05 13.81 1.38
N ASN A 111 9.30 14.77 0.84
CA ASN A 111 8.03 14.46 0.21
C ASN A 111 8.32 13.67 -1.06
N ASP A 112 7.60 12.57 -1.26
CA ASP A 112 7.83 11.68 -2.38
C ASP A 112 6.54 11.04 -2.91
N PHE A 113 6.70 10.24 -3.93
CA PHE A 113 5.68 9.38 -4.48
C PHE A 113 6.23 7.96 -4.56
N GLU A 114 5.44 7.02 -4.06
CA GLU A 114 5.84 5.62 -3.93
C GLU A 114 4.93 4.70 -4.74
N VAL A 115 5.52 3.64 -5.28
CA VAL A 115 4.84 2.59 -6.04
C VAL A 115 5.19 1.23 -5.44
N PHE A 116 4.17 0.48 -5.03
CA PHE A 116 4.29 -0.86 -4.48
C PHE A 116 3.63 -1.86 -5.41
N ILE A 117 4.35 -2.92 -5.82
CA ILE A 117 3.88 -3.90 -6.80
C ILE A 117 4.16 -5.31 -6.31
N ASP A 118 3.10 -6.12 -6.18
CA ASP A 118 3.14 -7.57 -5.94
C ASP A 118 2.46 -8.25 -7.15
N PRO A 119 3.25 -8.73 -8.14
CA PRO A 119 2.70 -9.18 -9.42
C PRO A 119 1.87 -10.47 -9.34
N ASP A 120 2.23 -11.41 -8.48
CA ASP A 120 1.51 -12.69 -8.31
C ASP A 120 0.55 -12.68 -7.12
N GLY A 121 0.58 -11.60 -6.33
CA GLY A 121 -0.32 -11.38 -5.21
C GLY A 121 -0.11 -12.38 -4.07
N ASP A 122 1.07 -12.96 -3.93
CA ASP A 122 1.38 -13.94 -2.89
C ASP A 122 1.95 -13.31 -1.60
N THR A 123 2.15 -11.97 -1.61
CA THR A 123 2.71 -11.10 -0.56
C THR A 123 4.22 -11.18 -0.38
N HIS A 124 4.89 -12.00 -1.15
CA HIS A 124 6.34 -12.16 -1.10
C HIS A 124 6.97 -11.68 -2.42
N ASN A 125 8.25 -11.34 -2.38
CA ASN A 125 8.99 -10.94 -3.58
C ASN A 125 8.34 -9.77 -4.33
N TYR A 126 7.95 -8.75 -3.60
CA TYR A 126 7.32 -7.55 -4.13
C TYR A 126 8.34 -6.41 -4.30
N TYR A 127 7.94 -5.38 -5.03
CA TYR A 127 8.77 -4.26 -5.43
C TYR A 127 8.26 -2.97 -4.81
N GLU A 128 9.19 -2.09 -4.47
CA GLU A 128 8.97 -0.73 -4.01
C GLU A 128 9.81 0.23 -4.82
N LEU A 129 9.25 1.38 -5.12
CA LEU A 129 9.90 2.47 -5.85
C LEU A 129 9.50 3.78 -5.22
N GLU A 130 10.44 4.56 -4.72
CA GLU A 130 10.24 5.89 -4.18
C GLU A 130 10.91 6.93 -5.09
N ILE A 131 10.21 8.03 -5.37
CA ILE A 131 10.72 9.13 -6.19
C ILE A 131 10.32 10.47 -5.58
N ASN A 132 11.30 11.34 -5.31
CA ASN A 132 11.03 12.70 -4.85
C ASN A 132 10.91 13.71 -6.00
N ALA A 133 10.59 14.96 -5.68
CA ALA A 133 10.43 16.03 -6.67
C ALA A 133 11.72 16.41 -7.43
N LEU A 134 12.88 15.92 -6.99
CA LEU A 134 14.16 16.03 -7.71
C LEU A 134 14.37 14.91 -8.74
N ASN A 135 13.43 13.99 -8.86
CA ASN A 135 13.55 12.74 -9.62
C ASN A 135 14.69 11.84 -9.10
N THR A 136 14.96 11.90 -7.80
CA THR A 136 15.88 10.96 -7.15
C THR A 136 15.10 9.71 -6.81
N ILE A 137 15.71 8.55 -7.04
CA ILE A 137 15.08 7.24 -7.02
C ILE A 137 15.68 6.39 -5.92
N TRP A 138 14.80 5.66 -5.21
CA TRP A 138 15.13 4.52 -4.38
C TRP A 138 14.24 3.36 -4.80
N ASP A 139 14.83 2.27 -5.26
CA ASP A 139 14.11 1.09 -5.71
C ASP A 139 14.58 -0.17 -4.97
N LEU A 140 13.61 -0.94 -4.52
CA LEU A 140 13.82 -2.06 -3.60
C LEU A 140 13.16 -3.33 -4.11
N PHE A 141 13.82 -4.46 -3.86
CA PHE A 141 13.18 -5.78 -3.92
C PHE A 141 13.03 -6.33 -2.50
N ILE A 142 11.81 -6.65 -2.11
CA ILE A 142 11.46 -7.06 -0.75
C ILE A 142 10.95 -8.49 -0.77
N THR A 143 11.68 -9.38 -0.12
CA THR A 143 11.37 -10.81 -0.18
C THR A 143 10.20 -11.23 0.68
N LYS A 144 9.92 -10.49 1.77
CA LYS A 144 8.80 -10.72 2.69
C LYS A 144 8.32 -9.40 3.29
N PRO A 145 7.05 -9.30 3.71
CA PRO A 145 6.56 -8.14 4.45
C PRO A 145 7.37 -7.86 5.72
N TYR A 146 7.50 -6.60 6.13
CA TYR A 146 8.28 -6.18 7.31
C TYR A 146 7.79 -6.80 8.62
N ARG A 147 6.53 -7.24 8.68
CA ARG A 147 6.00 -7.98 9.84
C ARG A 147 6.67 -9.35 10.05
N GLU A 148 7.36 -9.87 9.06
CA GLU A 148 8.13 -11.10 9.18
C GLU A 148 9.56 -10.76 9.62
N LEU A 149 9.96 -11.31 10.77
CA LEU A 149 11.28 -11.06 11.32
C LEU A 149 12.38 -11.56 10.39
N ASN A 150 13.49 -10.81 10.32
CA ASN A 150 14.66 -11.14 9.51
C ASN A 150 14.37 -11.23 8.00
N ASN A 151 13.42 -10.44 7.50
CA ASN A 151 13.21 -10.33 6.07
C ASN A 151 14.38 -9.57 5.42
N PRO A 152 15.02 -10.12 4.42
CA PRO A 152 16.02 -9.37 3.66
C PRO A 152 15.35 -8.40 2.70
N ILE A 153 15.81 -7.14 2.76
CA ILE A 153 15.53 -6.10 1.78
C ILE A 153 16.77 -5.98 0.92
N LEU A 154 16.60 -6.01 -0.40
CA LEU A 154 17.69 -5.84 -1.35
C LEU A 154 17.74 -4.38 -1.80
N ASN A 155 18.48 -3.56 -1.07
CA ASN A 155 18.68 -2.13 -1.39
C ASN A 155 19.45 -1.89 -2.69
N ASP A 156 20.37 -2.79 -3.02
CA ASP A 156 21.19 -2.68 -4.24
C ASP A 156 20.48 -3.28 -5.47
N TRP A 157 19.21 -3.67 -5.34
CA TRP A 157 18.43 -4.10 -6.48
C TRP A 157 17.94 -2.88 -7.26
N ASN A 158 18.00 -2.94 -8.58
CA ASN A 158 17.61 -1.82 -9.42
C ASN A 158 16.73 -2.27 -10.59
N TYR A 159 15.73 -1.46 -10.91
CA TYR A 159 15.08 -1.53 -12.21
C TYR A 159 16.07 -1.12 -13.31
N THR A 160 16.49 -2.06 -14.15
CA THR A 160 17.53 -1.80 -15.17
C THR A 160 17.07 -0.95 -16.34
N GLY A 161 15.77 -0.87 -16.56
CA GLY A 161 15.17 -0.14 -17.67
C GLY A 161 14.11 0.89 -17.25
N LEU A 162 14.08 1.25 -15.97
CA LEU A 162 13.18 2.29 -15.45
C LEU A 162 13.43 3.62 -16.14
N LYS A 163 12.33 4.29 -16.48
CA LYS A 163 12.36 5.70 -16.91
C LYS A 163 11.45 6.48 -15.99
N SER A 164 11.88 7.65 -15.56
CA SER A 164 11.07 8.59 -14.79
C SER A 164 11.41 10.02 -15.16
N ALA A 165 10.43 10.90 -15.07
CA ALA A 165 10.60 12.32 -15.27
C ALA A 165 9.64 13.11 -14.38
N VAL A 166 10.14 14.19 -13.82
CA VAL A 166 9.38 15.12 -12.96
C VAL A 166 9.29 16.48 -13.64
N THR A 167 8.10 17.05 -13.63
CA THR A 167 7.87 18.48 -13.97
C THR A 167 7.28 19.18 -12.77
N VAL A 168 7.96 20.21 -12.27
CA VAL A 168 7.47 21.08 -11.19
C VAL A 168 6.65 22.21 -11.78
N ASN A 169 5.39 22.31 -11.33
CA ASN A 169 4.49 23.42 -11.68
C ASN A 169 4.65 24.55 -10.67
N GLY A 170 5.77 25.24 -10.71
CA GLY A 170 6.23 26.22 -9.76
C GLY A 170 7.75 26.31 -9.74
N THR A 171 8.33 26.52 -8.55
CA THR A 171 9.79 26.60 -8.37
C THR A 171 10.24 25.72 -7.21
N LEU A 172 11.09 24.75 -7.53
CA LEU A 172 11.64 23.83 -6.56
C LEU A 172 12.51 24.54 -5.51
N ASN A 173 12.29 24.23 -4.23
CA ASN A 173 13.08 24.78 -3.11
C ASN A 173 13.04 26.31 -2.95
N ASN A 174 11.98 26.97 -3.39
CA ASN A 174 11.81 28.41 -3.19
C ASN A 174 10.71 28.69 -2.14
N PRO A 175 11.03 29.07 -0.91
CA PRO A 175 10.03 29.33 0.12
C PRO A 175 9.28 30.67 -0.03
N ASN A 176 9.58 31.46 -1.07
CA ASN A 176 9.01 32.81 -1.25
C ASN A 176 7.84 32.87 -2.24
N ASP A 177 7.47 31.73 -2.83
CA ASP A 177 6.33 31.61 -3.73
C ASP A 177 5.42 30.44 -3.35
N ILE A 178 4.36 30.26 -4.09
CA ILE A 178 3.38 29.19 -3.92
C ILE A 178 3.32 28.39 -5.22
N ASP A 179 3.64 27.13 -5.13
CA ASP A 179 3.60 26.20 -6.23
C ASP A 179 2.18 25.63 -6.45
N LYS A 180 1.98 25.03 -7.62
CA LYS A 180 0.79 24.21 -7.88
C LYS A 180 1.02 22.75 -7.54
N GLY A 181 2.27 22.32 -7.52
CA GLY A 181 2.68 20.94 -7.29
C GLY A 181 3.62 20.41 -8.37
N TRP A 182 3.61 19.13 -8.57
CA TRP A 182 4.48 18.46 -9.55
C TRP A 182 3.78 17.28 -10.20
N THR A 183 4.28 16.94 -11.38
CA THR A 183 3.82 15.80 -12.18
C THR A 183 4.97 14.82 -12.31
N LEU A 184 4.68 13.53 -12.19
CA LEU A 184 5.65 12.46 -12.31
C LEU A 184 5.16 11.45 -13.35
N GLU A 185 5.99 11.18 -14.34
CA GLU A 185 5.80 10.07 -15.26
C GLU A 185 6.81 8.96 -14.99
N ILE A 186 6.33 7.73 -15.02
CA ILE A 186 7.14 6.53 -14.77
C ILE A 186 6.83 5.48 -15.85
N ALA A 187 7.87 4.83 -16.38
CA ALA A 187 7.75 3.63 -17.19
C ALA A 187 8.55 2.50 -16.54
N ILE A 188 7.85 1.53 -15.96
CA ILE A 188 8.44 0.37 -15.30
C ILE A 188 8.48 -0.79 -16.30
N PRO A 189 9.67 -1.31 -16.66
CA PRO A 189 9.76 -2.37 -17.64
C PRO A 189 9.31 -3.71 -17.05
N PHE A 190 8.39 -4.39 -17.71
CA PHE A 190 7.91 -5.71 -17.24
C PHE A 190 9.04 -6.72 -17.05
N LYS A 191 10.10 -6.65 -17.87
CA LYS A 191 11.26 -7.56 -17.75
C LYS A 191 11.93 -7.49 -16.37
N ASP A 192 11.84 -6.36 -15.65
CA ASP A 192 12.46 -6.15 -14.35
C ASP A 192 11.54 -6.60 -13.19
N LEU A 193 10.26 -6.87 -13.46
CA LEU A 193 9.26 -7.34 -12.49
C LEU A 193 9.11 -8.87 -12.50
N ARG A 194 10.15 -9.58 -12.90
CA ARG A 194 10.14 -11.04 -12.99
C ARG A 194 10.59 -11.67 -11.68
N THR A 195 9.81 -12.63 -11.22
CA THR A 195 10.30 -13.63 -10.28
C THR A 195 11.00 -14.76 -11.03
N ALA A 196 11.86 -15.53 -10.34
CA ALA A 196 12.65 -16.59 -10.98
C ALA A 196 11.74 -17.57 -11.76
N TYR A 197 12.18 -17.94 -12.97
CA TYR A 197 11.55 -18.89 -13.90
C TYR A 197 10.40 -18.37 -14.78
N GLU A 198 9.94 -17.15 -14.62
CA GLU A 198 8.93 -16.59 -15.52
C GLU A 198 9.60 -16.08 -16.82
N GLN A 199 9.09 -16.54 -17.96
CA GLN A 199 9.56 -16.10 -19.28
C GLN A 199 8.78 -14.90 -19.81
N ASP A 200 7.47 -14.84 -19.54
CA ASP A 200 6.58 -13.74 -19.88
C ASP A 200 5.74 -13.37 -18.65
N ASN A 201 5.93 -12.17 -18.16
CA ASN A 201 5.19 -11.65 -17.01
C ASN A 201 4.32 -10.45 -17.37
N ILE A 202 4.04 -10.24 -18.66
CA ILE A 202 3.13 -9.19 -19.09
C ILE A 202 1.70 -9.57 -18.68
N PRO A 203 1.05 -8.78 -17.83
CA PRO A 203 -0.22 -9.16 -17.19
C PRO A 203 -1.44 -8.95 -18.10
N ARG A 204 -1.51 -9.63 -19.23
CA ARG A 204 -2.63 -9.52 -20.19
C ARG A 204 -3.91 -10.09 -19.60
N ASP A 205 -4.96 -9.28 -19.52
CA ASP A 205 -6.28 -9.64 -18.99
C ASP A 205 -6.25 -10.31 -17.60
N THR A 206 -5.30 -9.87 -16.79
CA THR A 206 -5.16 -10.27 -15.39
C THR A 206 -4.87 -9.06 -14.49
N PHE A 207 -4.71 -9.26 -13.21
CA PHE A 207 -4.48 -8.18 -12.25
C PHE A 207 -3.22 -8.43 -11.41
N TRP A 208 -2.64 -7.33 -10.94
CA TRP A 208 -1.62 -7.30 -9.90
C TRP A 208 -2.14 -6.62 -8.64
N ARG A 209 -1.52 -6.91 -7.52
CA ARG A 209 -1.71 -6.13 -6.29
C ARG A 209 -0.75 -4.95 -6.36
N VAL A 210 -1.32 -3.77 -6.33
CA VAL A 210 -0.56 -2.51 -6.45
C VAL A 210 -1.10 -1.52 -5.44
N ASN A 211 -0.23 -0.72 -4.85
CA ASN A 211 -0.66 0.49 -4.19
C ASN A 211 0.29 1.64 -4.55
N PHE A 212 -0.21 2.84 -4.37
CA PHE A 212 0.56 4.06 -4.49
C PHE A 212 0.46 4.79 -3.17
N SER A 213 1.55 5.40 -2.76
CA SER A 213 1.61 6.26 -1.59
C SER A 213 2.24 7.60 -1.95
N ARG A 214 1.93 8.59 -1.17
CA ARG A 214 2.61 9.87 -1.10
C ARG A 214 2.98 10.11 0.34
N VAL A 215 4.27 10.14 0.64
CA VAL A 215 4.75 10.65 1.92
C VAL A 215 4.72 12.17 1.89
N ASN A 216 4.10 12.77 2.89
CA ASN A 216 3.97 14.22 2.97
C ASN A 216 4.33 14.71 4.38
N TRP A 217 5.45 15.40 4.48
CA TRP A 217 5.94 15.95 5.72
C TRP A 217 5.36 17.34 5.99
N GLN A 218 5.09 17.63 7.25
CA GLN A 218 4.99 19.02 7.67
C GLN A 218 6.39 19.63 7.63
N TYR A 219 6.49 20.83 7.11
CA TYR A 219 7.76 21.54 6.97
C TYR A 219 7.84 22.79 7.83
N GLN A 220 9.04 23.28 8.05
CA GLN A 220 9.37 24.62 8.53
C GLN A 220 10.44 25.25 7.62
N ILE A 221 10.55 26.58 7.69
CA ILE A 221 11.57 27.31 6.92
C ILE A 221 12.58 27.88 7.92
N THR A 222 13.84 27.43 7.78
CA THR A 222 14.97 27.89 8.60
C THR A 222 16.05 28.43 7.67
N ASP A 223 16.46 29.70 7.87
CA ASP A 223 17.45 30.37 7.02
C ASP A 223 17.16 30.31 5.51
N GLY A 224 15.86 30.40 5.14
CA GLY A 224 15.42 30.35 3.76
C GLY A 224 15.43 28.96 3.13
N LYS A 225 15.54 27.88 3.93
CA LYS A 225 15.50 26.49 3.47
C LYS A 225 14.37 25.73 4.12
N TYR A 226 13.80 24.79 3.38
CA TYR A 226 12.84 23.84 3.90
C TYR A 226 13.51 22.77 4.76
N GLU A 227 12.87 22.43 5.85
CA GLU A 227 13.24 21.33 6.74
C GLU A 227 11.97 20.64 7.23
N ARG A 228 12.05 19.36 7.54
CA ARG A 228 10.96 18.67 8.23
C ARG A 228 10.70 19.33 9.58
N LYS A 229 9.42 19.57 9.88
CA LYS A 229 9.01 20.24 11.10
C LYS A 229 9.26 19.39 12.33
N LYS A 230 9.70 20.04 13.41
CA LYS A 230 9.93 19.43 14.72
C LYS A 230 8.90 19.90 15.72
N ASP A 231 8.66 19.08 16.73
CA ASP A 231 7.88 19.43 17.91
C ASP A 231 8.70 20.28 18.90
N ALA A 232 8.11 20.57 20.07
CA ALA A 232 8.76 21.35 21.12
C ALA A 232 9.97 20.63 21.77
N GLU A 233 10.01 19.33 21.69
CA GLU A 233 11.06 18.45 22.19
C GLU A 233 12.19 18.22 21.18
N GLY A 234 12.04 18.75 19.95
CA GLY A 234 13.01 18.68 18.87
C GLY A 234 12.95 17.39 18.05
N GLN A 235 11.89 16.57 18.22
CA GLN A 235 11.64 15.39 17.43
C GLN A 235 10.91 15.77 16.14
N PHE A 236 11.17 15.07 15.02
CA PHE A 236 10.40 15.27 13.80
C PHE A 236 8.94 14.88 14.05
N LEU A 237 8.03 15.70 13.53
CA LEU A 237 6.62 15.30 13.46
C LEU A 237 6.50 14.10 12.53
N GLU A 238 5.51 13.25 12.78
CA GLU A 238 5.21 12.13 11.89
C GLU A 238 4.76 12.63 10.52
N GLU A 239 5.13 11.88 9.50
CA GLU A 239 4.68 12.08 8.13
C GLU A 239 3.20 11.70 7.98
N TYR A 240 2.62 12.19 6.92
CA TYR A 240 1.33 11.70 6.41
C TYR A 240 1.59 10.70 5.29
N ASN A 241 0.88 9.56 5.37
CA ASN A 241 0.89 8.53 4.34
C ASN A 241 -0.46 8.56 3.60
N TRP A 242 -0.49 9.25 2.45
CA TRP A 242 -1.67 9.34 1.60
C TRP A 242 -1.58 8.27 0.51
N VAL A 243 -2.57 7.40 0.44
CA VAL A 243 -2.53 6.23 -0.45
C VAL A 243 -3.70 6.21 -1.42
N TRP A 244 -3.50 5.60 -2.58
CA TRP A 244 -4.58 5.34 -3.52
C TRP A 244 -5.65 4.41 -2.93
N SER A 245 -5.25 3.26 -2.40
CA SER A 245 -6.16 2.30 -1.78
C SER A 245 -5.87 2.19 -0.29
N THR A 246 -6.78 2.71 0.54
CA THR A 246 -6.62 2.66 2.01
C THR A 246 -6.51 1.23 2.52
N GLN A 247 -5.68 1.03 3.53
CA GLN A 247 -5.38 -0.29 4.09
C GLN A 247 -6.04 -0.51 5.46
N GLY A 248 -6.46 0.58 6.13
CA GLY A 248 -7.01 0.54 7.50
C GLY A 248 -5.97 0.22 8.57
N VAL A 249 -4.68 0.36 8.25
CA VAL A 249 -3.52 0.20 9.15
C VAL A 249 -2.41 1.12 8.66
N ILE A 250 -1.56 1.59 9.59
CA ILE A 250 -0.45 2.51 9.27
C ILE A 250 0.73 1.82 8.55
N ASN A 251 0.70 0.54 8.34
CA ASN A 251 1.81 -0.19 7.72
C ASN A 251 1.60 -0.34 6.22
N MET A 252 2.46 0.28 5.39
CA MET A 252 2.40 0.16 3.94
C MET A 252 2.73 -1.25 3.44
N HIS A 253 3.60 -1.99 4.15
CA HIS A 253 4.06 -3.32 3.79
C HIS A 253 3.09 -4.44 4.19
N GLU A 254 1.82 -4.28 3.80
CA GLU A 254 0.78 -5.31 3.87
C GLU A 254 0.18 -5.56 2.47
N PRO A 255 0.92 -6.26 1.57
CA PRO A 255 0.53 -6.43 0.17
C PRO A 255 -0.87 -7.00 -0.03
N GLU A 256 -1.34 -7.83 0.90
CA GLU A 256 -2.70 -8.37 0.87
C GLU A 256 -3.80 -7.32 1.04
N LYS A 257 -3.44 -6.08 1.38
CA LYS A 257 -4.38 -4.95 1.53
C LYS A 257 -4.33 -3.95 0.37
N TRP A 258 -3.31 -4.05 -0.49
CA TRP A 258 -3.18 -3.15 -1.65
C TRP A 258 -4.35 -3.26 -2.61
N GLY A 259 -4.51 -2.28 -3.48
CA GLY A 259 -5.53 -2.28 -4.52
C GLY A 259 -5.28 -3.34 -5.61
N TYR A 260 -6.17 -3.36 -6.58
CA TYR A 260 -6.11 -4.26 -7.74
C TYR A 260 -5.98 -3.42 -9.00
N VAL A 261 -4.89 -3.57 -9.73
CA VAL A 261 -4.74 -3.02 -11.08
C VAL A 261 -4.96 -4.14 -12.09
N TYR A 262 -6.02 -4.01 -12.88
CA TYR A 262 -6.33 -4.94 -13.96
C TYR A 262 -5.75 -4.43 -15.27
N PHE A 263 -4.96 -5.24 -15.93
CA PHE A 263 -4.30 -4.90 -17.19
C PHE A 263 -5.14 -5.38 -18.38
N SER A 264 -5.98 -4.50 -18.88
CA SER A 264 -6.87 -4.80 -19.98
C SER A 264 -6.12 -4.83 -21.31
N SER A 265 -6.33 -5.88 -22.13
CA SER A 265 -5.83 -5.95 -23.51
C SER A 265 -6.57 -5.02 -24.47
N LYS A 266 -7.67 -4.37 -24.03
CA LYS A 266 -8.36 -3.36 -24.82
C LYS A 266 -7.56 -2.06 -24.86
N ASN A 267 -7.68 -1.34 -25.97
CA ASN A 267 -7.01 -0.05 -26.09
C ASN A 267 -7.65 1.00 -25.19
N VAL A 268 -6.85 1.96 -24.76
CA VAL A 268 -7.33 3.11 -24.00
C VAL A 268 -8.41 3.86 -24.80
N GLY A 269 -9.50 4.21 -24.13
CA GLY A 269 -10.72 4.76 -24.73
C GLY A 269 -11.82 3.74 -25.03
N GLU A 270 -11.50 2.44 -25.01
CA GLU A 270 -12.50 1.37 -25.04
C GLU A 270 -13.06 1.10 -23.64
N LYS A 271 -14.15 0.34 -23.57
CA LYS A 271 -14.75 -0.04 -22.27
C LYS A 271 -14.37 -1.46 -21.88
N ASP A 272 -13.89 -1.61 -20.67
CA ASP A 272 -13.71 -2.91 -20.03
C ASP A 272 -14.25 -2.88 -18.61
N ASN A 273 -14.36 -4.05 -18.00
CA ASN A 273 -14.85 -4.21 -16.64
C ASN A 273 -13.98 -5.20 -15.89
N PHE A 274 -13.65 -4.86 -14.69
CA PHE A 274 -12.98 -5.76 -13.75
C PHE A 274 -13.79 -5.89 -12.46
N SER A 275 -13.87 -7.10 -11.94
CA SER A 275 -14.43 -7.37 -10.63
C SER A 275 -13.48 -8.28 -9.85
N ILE A 276 -13.28 -7.97 -8.58
CA ILE A 276 -12.40 -8.75 -7.71
C ILE A 276 -12.87 -10.21 -7.68
N PRO A 277 -12.01 -11.17 -8.02
CA PRO A 277 -12.36 -12.59 -8.01
C PRO A 277 -12.84 -13.05 -6.63
N LYS A 278 -13.77 -13.99 -6.61
CA LYS A 278 -14.33 -14.50 -5.34
C LYS A 278 -13.28 -15.15 -4.45
N ASP A 279 -12.25 -15.73 -5.02
CA ASP A 279 -11.13 -16.33 -4.27
C ASP A 279 -10.33 -15.27 -3.49
N GLU A 280 -10.25 -14.03 -3.97
CA GLU A 280 -9.64 -12.94 -3.21
C GLU A 280 -10.40 -12.65 -1.91
N LYS A 281 -11.74 -12.77 -1.92
CA LYS A 281 -12.54 -12.64 -0.69
C LYS A 281 -12.26 -13.78 0.31
N ILE A 282 -11.98 -15.00 -0.19
CA ILE A 282 -11.53 -16.10 0.66
C ILE A 282 -10.14 -15.79 1.23
N LYS A 283 -9.24 -15.31 0.39
CA LYS A 283 -7.89 -14.91 0.77
C LYS A 283 -7.91 -13.87 1.91
N TRP A 284 -8.75 -12.83 1.84
CA TRP A 284 -8.90 -11.87 2.93
C TRP A 284 -9.27 -12.53 4.26
N LYS A 285 -10.21 -13.49 4.22
CA LYS A 285 -10.61 -14.23 5.45
C LYS A 285 -9.50 -15.15 5.98
N LEU A 286 -8.68 -15.73 5.11
CA LEU A 286 -7.50 -16.47 5.54
C LEU A 286 -6.49 -15.54 6.23
N TYR A 287 -6.31 -14.31 5.76
CA TYR A 287 -5.45 -13.33 6.44
C TYR A 287 -6.01 -12.86 7.78
N GLU A 288 -7.33 -12.84 7.98
CA GLU A 288 -7.91 -12.61 9.31
C GLU A 288 -7.51 -13.73 10.29
N LEU A 289 -7.57 -14.99 9.85
CA LEU A 289 -7.12 -16.13 10.67
C LEU A 289 -5.60 -16.10 10.90
N TYR A 290 -4.82 -15.70 9.90
CA TYR A 290 -3.38 -15.48 10.04
C TYR A 290 -3.09 -14.44 11.14
N ARG A 291 -3.78 -13.31 11.15
CA ARG A 291 -3.62 -12.29 12.20
C ARG A 291 -4.07 -12.80 13.57
N ALA A 292 -5.13 -13.58 13.63
CA ALA A 292 -5.55 -14.24 14.87
C ALA A 292 -4.48 -15.22 15.39
N GLN A 293 -3.78 -15.94 14.50
CA GLN A 293 -2.64 -16.79 14.85
C GLN A 293 -1.45 -15.98 15.41
N LYS A 294 -1.13 -14.82 14.79
CA LYS A 294 -0.07 -13.95 15.32
C LYS A 294 -0.41 -13.43 16.72
N THR A 295 -1.64 -12.95 16.94
CA THR A 295 -2.12 -12.53 18.27
C THR A 295 -2.11 -13.68 19.29
N TYR A 296 -2.47 -14.88 18.87
CA TYR A 296 -2.39 -16.07 19.72
C TYR A 296 -0.93 -16.37 20.10
N PHE A 297 -0.02 -16.31 19.13
CA PHE A 297 1.42 -16.54 19.36
C PHE A 297 2.02 -15.49 20.31
N GLU A 298 1.71 -14.21 20.13
CA GLU A 298 2.14 -13.14 21.04
C GLU A 298 1.72 -13.41 22.49
N LYS A 299 0.53 -13.96 22.69
CA LYS A 299 -0.02 -14.24 24.02
C LYS A 299 0.52 -15.52 24.65
N TYR A 300 0.72 -16.58 23.86
CA TYR A 300 0.99 -17.89 24.38
C TYR A 300 2.38 -18.45 24.00
N ASN A 301 3.14 -17.74 23.21
CA ASN A 301 4.43 -18.13 22.63
C ASN A 301 4.39 -19.48 21.87
N THR A 302 3.23 -19.80 21.29
CA THR A 302 2.99 -20.95 20.44
C THR A 302 1.81 -20.68 19.52
N TYR A 303 1.76 -21.35 18.38
CA TYR A 303 0.60 -21.25 17.50
C TYR A 303 -0.58 -22.08 18.02
N ALA A 304 -1.81 -21.62 17.73
CA ALA A 304 -3.01 -22.42 17.97
C ALA A 304 -3.00 -23.65 17.06
N THR A 305 -3.40 -24.78 17.61
CA THR A 305 -3.46 -26.06 16.89
C THR A 305 -4.86 -26.38 16.36
N THR A 306 -5.87 -25.62 16.76
CA THR A 306 -7.25 -25.75 16.33
C THR A 306 -7.85 -24.40 15.96
N LEU A 307 -8.77 -24.38 15.00
CA LEU A 307 -9.49 -23.18 14.60
C LEU A 307 -10.38 -22.61 15.72
N ASP A 308 -10.92 -23.49 16.59
CA ASP A 308 -11.77 -23.06 17.72
C ASP A 308 -11.01 -22.17 18.73
N SER A 309 -9.70 -22.29 18.75
CA SER A 309 -8.83 -21.42 19.57
C SER A 309 -8.66 -20.02 18.97
N LEU A 310 -9.07 -19.81 17.73
CA LEU A 310 -8.98 -18.55 17.01
C LEU A 310 -10.35 -17.89 16.88
N THR A 311 -10.42 -16.58 17.04
CA THR A 311 -11.64 -15.83 16.76
C THR A 311 -11.85 -15.75 15.24
N GLY A 312 -13.11 -15.84 14.79
CA GLY A 312 -13.45 -15.69 13.37
C GLY A 312 -13.22 -16.94 12.51
N SER A 313 -13.19 -18.12 13.09
CA SER A 313 -12.94 -19.42 12.39
C SER A 313 -14.01 -19.76 11.33
N SER A 314 -15.18 -19.12 11.33
CA SER A 314 -16.22 -19.36 10.33
C SER A 314 -16.05 -18.41 9.14
N ILE A 315 -15.80 -18.98 7.95
CA ILE A 315 -15.70 -18.22 6.70
C ILE A 315 -17.01 -18.40 5.92
N ILE A 316 -17.67 -17.29 5.61
CA ILE A 316 -18.86 -17.28 4.76
C ILE A 316 -18.64 -16.30 3.63
N ILE A 317 -18.63 -16.77 2.38
CA ILE A 317 -18.49 -15.96 1.18
C ILE A 317 -19.71 -16.21 0.28
N GLU A 318 -20.45 -15.14 -0.03
CA GLU A 318 -21.65 -15.21 -0.90
C GLU A 318 -22.61 -16.36 -0.50
N ASN A 319 -22.93 -16.42 0.79
CA ASN A 319 -23.78 -17.45 1.40
C ASN A 319 -23.24 -18.90 1.37
N LYS A 320 -21.98 -19.09 0.96
CA LYS A 320 -21.33 -20.39 1.07
C LYS A 320 -20.46 -20.43 2.33
N LYS A 321 -20.74 -21.36 3.21
CA LYS A 321 -19.90 -21.65 4.37
C LYS A 321 -18.70 -22.46 3.91
N LEU A 322 -17.51 -21.98 4.22
CA LEU A 322 -16.25 -22.65 3.94
C LEU A 322 -15.71 -23.27 5.23
N ASN A 323 -15.03 -24.39 5.09
CA ASN A 323 -14.41 -25.10 6.20
C ASN A 323 -12.90 -25.06 6.02
N PRO A 324 -12.21 -24.04 6.56
CA PRO A 324 -10.76 -23.98 6.52
C PRO A 324 -10.18 -25.12 7.38
N ILE A 325 -9.01 -25.57 6.98
CA ILE A 325 -8.22 -26.60 7.69
C ILE A 325 -6.98 -25.89 8.23
N LEU A 326 -6.70 -26.10 9.51
CA LEU A 326 -5.47 -25.64 10.17
C LEU A 326 -4.59 -26.86 10.42
N GLU A 327 -3.44 -26.90 9.76
CA GLU A 327 -2.42 -27.93 9.94
C GLU A 327 -1.23 -27.29 10.65
N SER A 328 -1.05 -27.62 11.94
CA SER A 328 0.08 -27.12 12.73
C SER A 328 1.28 -28.08 12.65
N HIS A 329 2.47 -27.53 12.66
CA HIS A 329 3.73 -28.26 12.72
C HIS A 329 4.70 -27.57 13.71
N LYS A 330 5.86 -28.17 13.93
CA LYS A 330 6.79 -27.71 14.98
C LYS A 330 7.19 -26.22 14.87
N THR A 331 7.31 -25.69 13.65
CA THR A 331 7.82 -24.34 13.40
C THR A 331 6.78 -23.40 12.82
N GLY A 332 5.54 -23.83 12.61
CA GLY A 332 4.51 -22.99 12.01
C GLY A 332 3.19 -23.73 11.76
N TYR A 333 2.46 -23.27 10.76
CA TYR A 333 1.17 -23.82 10.37
C TYR A 333 0.88 -23.54 8.89
N ASN A 334 -0.10 -24.28 8.35
CA ASN A 334 -0.78 -23.92 7.10
C ASN A 334 -2.28 -23.77 7.38
N LEU A 335 -2.86 -22.71 6.83
CA LEU A 335 -4.31 -22.54 6.71
C LEU A 335 -4.69 -22.87 5.29
N SER A 336 -5.58 -23.82 5.07
CA SER A 336 -6.01 -24.20 3.72
C SER A 336 -7.53 -24.28 3.60
N VAL A 337 -8.05 -24.02 2.40
CA VAL A 337 -9.45 -24.16 2.08
C VAL A 337 -9.64 -24.47 0.59
N LEU A 338 -10.54 -25.39 0.29
CA LEU A 338 -10.98 -25.64 -1.08
C LEU A 338 -11.95 -24.55 -1.51
N SER A 339 -11.60 -23.82 -2.56
CA SER A 339 -12.49 -22.80 -3.13
C SER A 339 -13.67 -23.45 -3.87
N PRO A 340 -14.92 -23.11 -3.53
CA PRO A 340 -16.10 -23.55 -4.29
C PRO A 340 -16.32 -22.74 -5.58
N PHE A 341 -15.43 -21.81 -5.90
CA PHE A 341 -15.53 -20.91 -7.06
C PHE A 341 -14.55 -21.30 -8.17
N SER A 342 -13.33 -21.71 -7.81
CA SER A 342 -12.27 -22.08 -8.74
C SER A 342 -11.90 -23.57 -8.69
N ASN A 343 -12.37 -24.32 -7.68
CA ASN A 343 -11.93 -25.68 -7.34
C ASN A 343 -10.44 -25.80 -6.99
N LYS A 344 -9.79 -24.68 -6.67
CA LYS A 344 -8.40 -24.63 -6.22
C LYS A 344 -8.31 -24.76 -4.71
N ILE A 345 -7.22 -25.33 -4.22
CA ILE A 345 -6.87 -25.30 -2.80
C ILE A 345 -6.09 -24.01 -2.56
N LEU A 346 -6.66 -23.15 -1.73
CA LEU A 346 -6.04 -21.88 -1.31
C LEU A 346 -5.33 -22.13 0.01
N ILE A 347 -4.05 -21.81 0.08
CA ILE A 347 -3.19 -22.07 1.25
C ILE A 347 -2.54 -20.78 1.69
N LEU A 348 -2.59 -20.51 2.99
CA LEU A 348 -1.85 -19.41 3.63
C LEU A 348 -0.91 -19.98 4.68
N LYS A 349 0.37 -19.67 4.55
CA LYS A 349 1.42 -20.16 5.45
C LYS A 349 1.60 -19.24 6.67
N GLU A 350 2.38 -19.70 7.65
CA GLU A 350 2.69 -18.97 8.88
C GLU A 350 3.44 -17.65 8.65
N ASP A 351 4.18 -17.53 7.55
CA ASP A 351 4.88 -16.31 7.13
C ASP A 351 4.02 -15.39 6.24
N GLY A 352 2.74 -15.71 6.08
CA GLY A 352 1.82 -14.93 5.26
C GLY A 352 1.90 -15.23 3.76
N LYS A 353 2.75 -16.16 3.32
CA LYS A 353 2.80 -16.52 1.90
C LYS A 353 1.52 -17.23 1.46
N PHE A 354 0.91 -16.69 0.39
CA PHE A 354 -0.29 -17.29 -0.21
C PHE A 354 0.06 -18.19 -1.39
N ILE A 355 -0.60 -19.35 -1.48
CA ILE A 355 -0.40 -20.34 -2.55
C ILE A 355 -1.77 -20.78 -3.05
N SER A 356 -1.93 -20.90 -4.36
CA SER A 356 -3.12 -21.44 -5.01
C SER A 356 -2.72 -22.66 -5.85
N LYS A 357 -3.33 -23.83 -5.59
CA LYS A 357 -3.06 -25.11 -6.27
C LYS A 357 -4.30 -25.69 -6.92
#